data_87f52a1111a19fe3756766505685de95
#
_entry.id   87f52a1111a19fe3756766505685de95
#
_cell.length_a   1.000
_cell.length_b   1.000
_cell.length_c   1.000
_cell.angle_alpha   90.00
_cell.angle_beta   90.00
_cell.angle_gamma   90.00
#
_symmetry.space_group_name_H-M   'P 1'
#
loop_
_entity.id
_entity.type
_entity.pdbx_description
1 polymer ?
#
loop_
_entity_poly.entity_id
_entity_poly.type
_entity_poly.pdbx_seq_one_letter_code
_entity_poly.pdbx_strand_id
1 'polypeptide(L)'
;ENTKNTGLEAITVKVQGKKIRTITNATTISSSLTYSTNPAEILLDLLGTGLGVADADIDIATFYAAKTAATAAGFTCHLALIQQANIQSIIADVLATCRGKIFHSESKWKFKIDTKSQSVVDTLTSDDVMGNSLSMSMAGSNNIANKMILKYINPADEYLSAQVVKEDSTLQTYDGRVVTKTLDIKGINNATHANKLCEIALNSLRYSEDASGNRVKQTPLAISFATSVKNAHLEVGDVISLNHTLLDRVRQFLILATATDQSGVIQISAREYCE
;
A
#
# COMPACT_ATOMS: atom_id res chain seq x y z
N GLU A 1 0.96 -33.62 52.07
CA GLU A 1 -0.20 -33.32 51.21
C GLU A 1 0.31 -33.04 49.81
N ASN A 2 -0.04 -33.95 48.90
CA ASN A 2 0.42 -33.93 47.51
C ASN A 2 -0.59 -33.07 46.72
N THR A 3 -0.37 -31.76 46.62
CA THR A 3 -1.15 -30.91 45.73
C THR A 3 -0.81 -31.29 44.30
N LYS A 4 -1.66 -32.13 43.69
CA LYS A 4 -1.62 -32.40 42.26
C LYS A 4 -1.80 -31.10 41.52
N ASN A 5 -0.74 -30.62 40.89
CA ASN A 5 -0.80 -29.53 39.94
C ASN A 5 -1.59 -30.03 38.72
N THR A 6 -2.88 -29.72 38.64
CA THR A 6 -3.82 -30.23 37.63
C THR A 6 -3.95 -29.34 36.41
N GLY A 7 -3.03 -28.39 36.22
CA GLY A 7 -2.98 -27.55 35.04
C GLY A 7 -1.62 -27.60 34.36
N LEU A 8 -1.58 -27.99 33.11
CA LEU A 8 -0.45 -27.68 32.24
C LEU A 8 -0.43 -26.16 32.08
N GLU A 9 0.67 -25.54 32.55
CA GLU A 9 0.89 -24.12 32.22
C GLU A 9 0.93 -23.99 30.71
N ALA A 10 0.33 -22.87 30.18
CA ALA A 10 0.37 -22.58 28.77
C ALA A 10 1.83 -22.40 28.33
N ILE A 11 2.31 -23.28 27.46
CA ILE A 11 3.66 -23.20 26.91
C ILE A 11 3.61 -22.29 25.69
N THR A 12 4.30 -21.17 25.76
CA THR A 12 4.47 -20.26 24.62
C THR A 12 5.82 -20.51 23.95
N VAL A 13 5.82 -20.74 22.66
CA VAL A 13 7.04 -20.98 21.87
C VAL A 13 7.18 -19.92 20.79
N LYS A 14 8.35 -19.28 20.73
CA LYS A 14 8.72 -18.39 19.64
C LYS A 14 9.23 -19.21 18.47
N VAL A 15 8.55 -19.14 17.34
CA VAL A 15 8.95 -19.84 16.11
C VAL A 15 9.27 -18.85 15.00
N GLN A 16 10.25 -19.20 14.15
CA GLN A 16 10.41 -18.56 12.85
C GLN A 16 9.37 -19.14 11.90
N GLY A 17 8.83 -18.29 11.02
CA GLY A 17 7.80 -18.68 10.08
C GLY A 17 8.31 -19.63 8.99
N LYS A 18 7.47 -19.88 7.99
CA LYS A 18 7.78 -20.70 6.82
C LYS A 18 9.02 -20.17 6.09
N LYS A 19 9.91 -21.06 5.67
CA LYS A 19 10.97 -20.74 4.71
C LYS A 19 10.35 -20.65 3.31
N ILE A 20 10.71 -19.61 2.59
CA ILE A 20 10.17 -19.27 1.27
C ILE A 20 11.29 -19.02 0.26
N ARG A 21 10.95 -19.02 -1.01
CA ARG A 21 11.88 -18.61 -2.07
C ARG A 21 12.10 -17.11 -1.98
N THR A 22 13.34 -16.66 -2.15
CA THR A 22 13.71 -15.25 -2.10
C THR A 22 14.10 -14.73 -3.49
N ILE A 23 14.02 -13.43 -3.68
CA ILE A 23 14.40 -12.78 -4.93
C ILE A 23 15.85 -12.34 -4.82
N THR A 24 16.72 -12.88 -5.68
CA THR A 24 18.14 -12.58 -5.63
C THR A 24 18.50 -11.31 -6.41
N ASN A 25 17.90 -11.13 -7.58
CA ASN A 25 18.06 -9.97 -8.43
C ASN A 25 16.82 -9.78 -9.32
N ALA A 26 16.84 -8.81 -10.23
CA ALA A 26 15.72 -8.46 -11.10
C ALA A 26 15.26 -9.57 -12.07
N THR A 27 15.99 -10.69 -12.17
CA THR A 27 15.69 -11.78 -13.11
C THR A 27 15.67 -13.15 -12.46
N THR A 28 16.06 -13.26 -11.17
CA THR A 28 16.33 -14.57 -10.56
C THR A 28 15.64 -14.72 -9.21
N ILE A 29 14.85 -15.78 -9.09
CA ILE A 29 14.32 -16.30 -7.84
C ILE A 29 15.28 -17.38 -7.33
N SER A 30 15.61 -17.38 -6.04
CA SER A 30 16.45 -18.40 -5.42
C SER A 30 15.71 -19.75 -5.38
N SER A 31 16.42 -20.82 -5.73
CA SER A 31 15.93 -22.19 -5.51
C SER A 31 16.00 -22.61 -4.03
N SER A 32 16.83 -21.96 -3.24
CA SER A 32 16.97 -22.24 -1.80
C SER A 32 15.89 -21.53 -0.99
N LEU A 33 15.29 -22.27 -0.05
CA LEU A 33 14.28 -21.71 0.85
C LEU A 33 14.96 -21.08 2.07
N THR A 34 14.65 -19.81 2.32
CA THR A 34 15.15 -19.06 3.48
C THR A 34 14.01 -18.36 4.21
N TYR A 35 14.26 -17.98 5.47
CA TYR A 35 13.31 -17.15 6.20
C TYR A 35 13.39 -15.71 5.68
N SER A 36 12.24 -15.14 5.36
CA SER A 36 12.13 -13.73 4.98
C SER A 36 10.91 -13.08 5.61
N THR A 37 11.07 -11.82 5.98
CA THR A 37 10.00 -10.93 6.44
C THR A 37 9.67 -9.85 5.42
N ASN A 38 10.32 -9.91 4.24
CA ASN A 38 10.08 -8.92 3.19
C ASN A 38 8.72 -9.18 2.51
N PRO A 39 7.80 -8.20 2.47
CA PRO A 39 6.47 -8.39 1.93
C PRO A 39 6.45 -8.80 0.45
N ALA A 40 7.44 -8.38 -0.36
CA ALA A 40 7.52 -8.78 -1.77
C ALA A 40 7.83 -10.28 -1.93
N GLU A 41 8.69 -10.84 -1.09
CA GLU A 41 9.03 -12.26 -1.11
C GLU A 41 7.91 -13.13 -0.55
N ILE A 42 7.21 -12.64 0.48
CA ILE A 42 6.01 -13.30 1.02
C ILE A 42 4.90 -13.34 -0.04
N LEU A 43 4.69 -12.23 -0.75
CA LEU A 43 3.70 -12.15 -1.82
C LEU A 43 4.06 -13.08 -2.99
N LEU A 44 5.35 -13.16 -3.35
CA LEU A 44 5.83 -14.10 -4.37
C LEU A 44 5.52 -15.57 -3.99
N ASP A 45 5.76 -15.96 -2.73
CA ASP A 45 5.42 -17.29 -2.25
C ASP A 45 3.91 -17.56 -2.24
N LEU A 46 3.10 -16.57 -1.88
CA LEU A 46 1.64 -16.68 -1.92
C LEU A 46 1.12 -16.87 -3.36
N LEU A 47 1.67 -16.18 -4.33
CA LEU A 47 1.31 -16.35 -5.74
C LEU A 47 1.74 -17.73 -6.25
N GLY A 48 3.00 -18.10 -6.07
CA GLY A 48 3.53 -19.36 -6.59
C GLY A 48 3.00 -20.58 -5.86
N THR A 49 3.18 -20.64 -4.53
CA THR A 49 2.79 -21.81 -3.73
C THR A 49 1.29 -21.80 -3.38
N GLY A 50 0.72 -20.62 -3.13
CA GLY A 50 -0.68 -20.50 -2.70
C GLY A 50 -1.67 -20.55 -3.86
N LEU A 51 -1.38 -19.88 -4.97
CA LEU A 51 -2.26 -19.78 -6.13
C LEU A 51 -1.79 -20.60 -7.33
N GLY A 52 -0.58 -21.18 -7.30
CA GLY A 52 -0.05 -21.97 -8.42
C GLY A 52 0.35 -21.12 -9.64
N VAL A 53 0.62 -19.82 -9.47
CA VAL A 53 1.09 -18.94 -10.53
C VAL A 53 2.50 -19.36 -10.93
N ALA A 54 2.73 -19.58 -12.22
CA ALA A 54 4.05 -19.94 -12.73
C ALA A 54 5.02 -18.75 -12.65
N ASP A 55 6.30 -19.00 -12.42
CA ASP A 55 7.33 -17.94 -12.34
C ASP A 55 7.42 -17.12 -13.64
N ALA A 56 7.07 -17.73 -14.80
CA ALA A 56 7.01 -17.06 -16.10
C ALA A 56 5.94 -15.96 -16.16
N ASP A 57 4.86 -16.13 -15.37
CA ASP A 57 3.72 -15.20 -15.31
C ASP A 57 3.92 -14.12 -14.26
N ILE A 58 5.11 -14.05 -13.63
CA ILE A 58 5.46 -13.04 -12.63
C ILE A 58 6.57 -12.14 -13.21
N ASP A 59 6.38 -10.84 -13.09
CA ASP A 59 7.42 -9.87 -13.42
C ASP A 59 8.39 -9.70 -12.23
N ILE A 60 9.46 -10.52 -12.25
CA ILE A 60 10.45 -10.56 -11.17
C ILE A 60 11.15 -9.22 -10.98
N ALA A 61 11.29 -8.42 -12.05
CA ALA A 61 11.94 -7.11 -11.95
C ALA A 61 11.13 -6.15 -11.08
N THR A 62 9.81 -6.11 -11.23
CA THR A 62 8.93 -5.29 -10.39
C THR A 62 8.91 -5.77 -8.94
N PHE A 63 8.90 -7.08 -8.71
CA PHE A 63 9.01 -7.66 -7.37
C PHE A 63 10.35 -7.36 -6.69
N TYR A 64 11.46 -7.40 -7.45
CA TYR A 64 12.78 -7.04 -6.95
C TYR A 64 12.88 -5.55 -6.57
N ALA A 65 12.33 -4.67 -7.42
CA ALA A 65 12.25 -3.25 -7.12
C ALA A 65 11.42 -2.99 -5.83
N ALA A 66 10.28 -3.66 -5.71
CA ALA A 66 9.43 -3.59 -4.51
C ALA A 66 10.14 -4.15 -3.27
N LYS A 67 10.87 -5.27 -3.39
CA LYS A 67 11.71 -5.80 -2.30
C LYS A 67 12.72 -4.77 -1.82
N THR A 68 13.40 -4.13 -2.75
CA THR A 68 14.41 -3.10 -2.45
C THR A 68 13.77 -1.90 -1.76
N ALA A 69 12.63 -1.43 -2.27
CA ALA A 69 11.88 -0.33 -1.70
C ALA A 69 11.36 -0.65 -0.27
N ALA A 70 10.82 -1.85 -0.06
CA ALA A 70 10.38 -2.31 1.26
C ALA A 70 11.53 -2.35 2.26
N THR A 71 12.69 -2.86 1.83
CA THR A 71 13.90 -2.93 2.67
C THR A 71 14.39 -1.53 3.04
N ALA A 72 14.47 -0.61 2.09
CA ALA A 72 14.87 0.78 2.33
C ALA A 72 13.89 1.53 3.25
N ALA A 73 12.59 1.26 3.11
CA ALA A 73 11.56 1.83 3.98
C ALA A 73 11.50 1.17 5.36
N GLY A 74 12.11 0.00 5.55
CA GLY A 74 12.01 -0.81 6.77
C GLY A 74 10.64 -1.46 6.95
N PHE A 75 9.95 -1.77 5.85
CA PHE A 75 8.68 -2.47 5.87
C PHE A 75 8.90 -3.98 5.99
N THR A 76 8.23 -4.59 6.94
CA THR A 76 8.29 -6.03 7.19
C THR A 76 6.88 -6.60 7.36
N CYS A 77 6.70 -7.87 7.08
CA CYS A 77 5.43 -8.55 7.26
C CYS A 77 5.64 -9.80 8.14
N HIS A 78 4.88 -9.90 9.21
CA HIS A 78 4.88 -11.00 10.19
C HIS A 78 3.47 -11.53 10.38
N LEU A 79 2.92 -12.13 9.32
CA LEU A 79 1.55 -12.63 9.32
C LEU A 79 1.50 -14.07 9.84
N ALA A 80 0.59 -14.33 10.78
CA ALA A 80 0.26 -15.66 11.25
C ALA A 80 -1.12 -16.07 10.73
N LEU A 81 -1.18 -17.14 9.95
CA LEU A 81 -2.42 -17.71 9.42
C LEU A 81 -2.87 -18.84 10.33
N ILE A 82 -3.70 -18.53 11.31
CA ILE A 82 -4.18 -19.48 12.32
C ILE A 82 -5.56 -20.08 11.98
N GLN A 83 -6.23 -19.55 10.98
CA GLN A 83 -7.54 -20.00 10.51
C GLN A 83 -7.57 -19.98 8.98
N GLN A 84 -8.45 -20.78 8.39
CA GLN A 84 -8.70 -20.74 6.97
C GLN A 84 -9.27 -19.36 6.58
N ALA A 85 -8.63 -18.71 5.62
CA ALA A 85 -9.02 -17.40 5.12
C ALA A 85 -8.98 -17.37 3.59
N ASN A 86 -9.74 -16.46 3.01
CA ASN A 86 -9.67 -16.23 1.57
C ASN A 86 -8.27 -15.68 1.21
N ILE A 87 -7.66 -16.25 0.17
CA ILE A 87 -6.32 -15.84 -0.29
C ILE A 87 -6.27 -14.35 -0.65
N GLN A 88 -7.34 -13.79 -1.18
CA GLN A 88 -7.41 -12.35 -1.48
C GLN A 88 -7.30 -11.49 -0.22
N SER A 89 -7.90 -11.91 0.90
CA SER A 89 -7.77 -11.20 2.17
C SER A 89 -6.34 -11.30 2.74
N ILE A 90 -5.70 -12.46 2.57
CA ILE A 90 -4.30 -12.64 2.97
C ILE A 90 -3.37 -11.75 2.15
N ILE A 91 -3.56 -11.70 0.84
CA ILE A 91 -2.82 -10.80 -0.03
C ILE A 91 -3.05 -9.34 0.39
N ALA A 92 -4.29 -8.94 0.65
CA ALA A 92 -4.62 -7.59 1.11
C ALA A 92 -3.94 -7.25 2.45
N ASP A 93 -3.89 -8.19 3.40
CA ASP A 93 -3.17 -8.01 4.67
C ASP A 93 -1.66 -7.81 4.43
N VAL A 94 -1.03 -8.58 3.53
CA VAL A 94 0.38 -8.38 3.14
C VAL A 94 0.60 -7.02 2.48
N LEU A 95 -0.23 -6.66 1.51
CA LEU A 95 -0.15 -5.37 0.80
C LEU A 95 -0.30 -4.18 1.76
N ALA A 96 -1.16 -4.30 2.77
CA ALA A 96 -1.37 -3.26 3.77
C ALA A 96 -0.10 -2.99 4.60
N THR A 97 0.76 -3.99 4.85
CA THR A 97 2.01 -3.79 5.61
C THR A 97 3.03 -2.93 4.89
N CYS A 98 2.96 -2.80 3.57
CA CYS A 98 3.96 -2.09 2.78
C CYS A 98 3.37 -1.05 1.82
N ARG A 99 2.06 -0.77 1.89
CA ARG A 99 1.35 0.08 0.91
C ARG A 99 1.50 -0.42 -0.52
N GLY A 100 1.56 -1.74 -0.65
CA GLY A 100 1.78 -2.40 -1.92
C GLY A 100 0.53 -2.44 -2.78
N LYS A 101 0.74 -2.55 -4.08
CA LYS A 101 -0.29 -2.77 -5.09
C LYS A 101 0.13 -3.92 -5.99
N ILE A 102 -0.73 -4.91 -6.11
CA ILE A 102 -0.55 -6.02 -7.05
C ILE A 102 -1.56 -5.87 -8.18
N PHE A 103 -1.13 -6.09 -9.39
CA PHE A 103 -1.98 -6.01 -10.58
C PHE A 103 -1.42 -6.89 -11.69
N HIS A 104 -2.26 -7.19 -12.68
CA HIS A 104 -1.89 -7.97 -13.83
C HIS A 104 -1.80 -7.03 -15.04
N SER A 105 -0.65 -6.99 -15.69
CA SER A 105 -0.38 -6.18 -16.89
C SER A 105 0.61 -6.91 -17.79
N GLU A 106 0.46 -6.78 -19.10
CA GLU A 106 1.33 -7.43 -20.11
C GLU A 106 1.48 -8.95 -19.89
N SER A 107 0.37 -9.60 -19.53
CA SER A 107 0.31 -11.05 -19.23
C SER A 107 1.15 -11.49 -18.02
N LYS A 108 1.55 -10.55 -17.14
CA LYS A 108 2.33 -10.85 -15.93
C LYS A 108 1.75 -10.19 -14.70
N TRP A 109 1.94 -10.83 -13.56
CA TRP A 109 1.71 -10.24 -12.26
C TRP A 109 2.82 -9.28 -11.92
N LYS A 110 2.48 -8.04 -11.65
CA LYS A 110 3.39 -6.96 -11.26
C LYS A 110 3.09 -6.50 -9.84
N PHE A 111 4.13 -6.09 -9.14
CA PHE A 111 4.02 -5.60 -7.77
C PHE A 111 4.77 -4.27 -7.61
N LYS A 112 4.09 -3.25 -7.13
CA LYS A 112 4.66 -1.93 -6.84
C LYS A 112 4.37 -1.55 -5.38
N ILE A 113 5.30 -0.86 -4.75
CA ILE A 113 5.14 -0.25 -3.42
C ILE A 113 5.07 1.25 -3.61
N ASP A 114 4.06 1.87 -3.01
CA ASP A 114 3.94 3.31 -2.95
C ASP A 114 5.00 3.87 -1.99
N THR A 115 6.05 4.44 -2.55
CA THR A 115 7.17 5.04 -1.85
C THR A 115 7.10 6.55 -1.92
N LYS A 116 7.79 7.21 -1.00
CA LYS A 116 7.98 8.64 -1.03
C LYS A 116 8.79 9.07 -2.25
N SER A 117 8.49 10.23 -2.83
CA SER A 117 9.23 10.84 -3.96
C SER A 117 9.23 9.98 -5.23
N GLN A 118 8.05 9.50 -5.64
CA GLN A 118 7.92 8.83 -6.93
C GLN A 118 8.04 9.84 -8.08
N SER A 119 8.82 9.48 -9.11
CA SER A 119 8.92 10.30 -10.32
C SER A 119 7.62 10.25 -11.14
N VAL A 120 7.25 11.38 -11.74
CA VAL A 120 6.16 11.44 -12.71
C VAL A 120 6.54 10.63 -13.95
N VAL A 121 5.69 9.66 -14.29
CA VAL A 121 5.88 8.78 -15.46
C VAL A 121 5.48 9.49 -16.74
N ASP A 122 4.37 10.25 -16.70
CA ASP A 122 3.88 11.00 -17.85
C ASP A 122 3.13 12.26 -17.44
N THR A 123 3.03 13.21 -18.37
CA THR A 123 2.28 14.46 -18.20
C THR A 123 1.12 14.49 -19.19
N LEU A 124 -0.08 14.37 -18.67
CA LEU A 124 -1.31 14.40 -19.44
C LEU A 124 -1.90 15.82 -19.50
N THR A 125 -2.53 16.12 -20.60
CA THR A 125 -3.24 17.39 -20.86
C THR A 125 -4.74 17.17 -21.05
N SER A 126 -5.49 18.24 -21.24
CA SER A 126 -6.91 18.16 -21.59
C SER A 126 -7.17 17.33 -22.86
N ASP A 127 -6.22 17.30 -23.81
CA ASP A 127 -6.34 16.54 -25.06
C ASP A 127 -6.19 15.02 -24.87
N ASP A 128 -5.57 14.61 -23.78
CA ASP A 128 -5.39 13.20 -23.41
C ASP A 128 -6.61 12.64 -22.68
N VAL A 129 -7.51 13.51 -22.22
CA VAL A 129 -8.78 13.17 -21.54
C VAL A 129 -9.91 13.11 -22.57
N MET A 130 -10.53 11.96 -22.75
CA MET A 130 -11.56 11.78 -23.76
C MET A 130 -12.87 12.49 -23.38
N GLY A 131 -13.28 13.44 -24.20
CA GLY A 131 -14.53 14.19 -24.03
C GLY A 131 -14.68 14.82 -22.63
N ASN A 132 -15.87 14.75 -22.07
CA ASN A 132 -16.17 15.25 -20.72
C ASN A 132 -16.08 14.13 -19.66
N SER A 133 -15.15 13.20 -19.81
CA SER A 133 -15.07 12.02 -18.94
C SER A 133 -14.41 12.33 -17.58
N LEU A 134 -13.76 13.48 -17.41
CA LEU A 134 -13.12 13.80 -16.13
C LEU A 134 -14.17 14.01 -15.03
N SER A 135 -14.15 13.12 -14.06
CA SER A 135 -14.92 13.24 -12.82
C SER A 135 -13.97 13.49 -11.66
N MET A 136 -14.34 14.40 -10.79
CA MET A 136 -13.55 14.80 -9.62
C MET A 136 -14.39 14.64 -8.37
N SER A 137 -13.80 14.08 -7.32
CA SER A 137 -14.44 13.95 -6.02
C SER A 137 -13.44 14.21 -4.90
N MET A 138 -13.93 14.70 -3.77
CA MET A 138 -13.17 14.81 -2.52
C MET A 138 -13.69 13.82 -1.51
N ALA A 139 -12.85 13.36 -0.61
CA ALA A 139 -13.30 12.52 0.49
C ALA A 139 -14.32 13.28 1.35
N GLY A 140 -15.46 12.64 1.61
CA GLY A 140 -16.49 13.22 2.49
C GLY A 140 -15.97 13.43 3.92
N SER A 141 -16.65 14.28 4.68
CA SER A 141 -16.29 14.65 6.05
C SER A 141 -16.08 13.47 7.00
N ASN A 142 -16.73 12.33 6.73
CA ASN A 142 -16.59 11.11 7.52
C ASN A 142 -15.27 10.36 7.27
N ASN A 143 -14.56 10.69 6.20
CA ASN A 143 -13.27 10.07 5.83
C ASN A 143 -12.06 10.91 6.22
N ILE A 144 -12.26 12.09 6.77
CA ILE A 144 -11.17 12.92 7.27
C ILE A 144 -10.82 12.53 8.69
N ALA A 145 -9.52 12.57 9.03
CA ALA A 145 -9.03 12.37 10.38
C ALA A 145 -7.88 13.34 10.66
N ASN A 146 -7.74 13.76 11.91
CA ASN A 146 -6.60 14.56 12.38
C ASN A 146 -5.87 13.86 13.54
N LYS A 147 -6.30 12.64 13.86
CA LYS A 147 -5.65 11.72 14.77
C LYS A 147 -5.79 10.30 14.22
N MET A 148 -4.66 9.60 14.09
CA MET A 148 -4.60 8.21 13.63
C MET A 148 -4.04 7.33 14.72
N ILE A 149 -4.64 6.18 14.91
CA ILE A 149 -4.19 5.13 15.83
C ILE A 149 -3.94 3.88 15.01
N LEU A 150 -2.76 3.30 15.12
CA LEU A 150 -2.45 2.00 14.51
C LEU A 150 -2.09 1.00 15.60
N LYS A 151 -2.77 -0.14 15.59
CA LYS A 151 -2.50 -1.26 16.50
C LYS A 151 -1.50 -2.21 15.87
N TYR A 152 -0.57 -2.71 16.66
CA TYR A 152 0.43 -3.68 16.23
C TYR A 152 0.74 -4.67 17.36
N ILE A 153 1.42 -5.77 17.06
CA ILE A 153 1.84 -6.78 18.05
C ILE A 153 3.26 -6.46 18.49
N ASN A 154 3.50 -6.31 19.80
CA ASN A 154 4.81 -5.99 20.33
C ASN A 154 5.56 -7.23 20.80
N PRO A 155 6.63 -7.69 20.10
CA PRO A 155 7.41 -8.86 20.53
C PRO A 155 8.20 -8.64 21.81
N ALA A 156 8.47 -7.39 22.19
CA ALA A 156 9.19 -7.06 23.42
C ALA A 156 8.29 -7.12 24.66
N ASP A 157 6.98 -7.13 24.46
CA ASP A 157 5.96 -7.19 25.51
C ASP A 157 5.11 -8.46 25.31
N GLU A 158 5.76 -9.61 25.32
CA GLU A 158 5.13 -10.94 25.23
C GLU A 158 4.12 -11.10 24.07
N TYR A 159 4.33 -10.40 22.96
CA TYR A 159 3.42 -10.36 21.81
C TYR A 159 2.04 -9.77 22.12
N LEU A 160 1.94 -8.94 23.16
CA LEU A 160 0.71 -8.19 23.45
C LEU A 160 0.45 -7.11 22.40
N SER A 161 -0.82 -6.74 22.28
CA SER A 161 -1.24 -5.66 21.39
C SER A 161 -0.79 -4.32 21.96
N ALA A 162 -0.02 -3.58 21.18
CA ALA A 162 0.39 -2.20 21.45
C ALA A 162 -0.21 -1.27 20.39
N GLN A 163 -0.13 0.03 20.62
CA GLN A 163 -0.61 1.02 19.66
C GLN A 163 0.37 2.18 19.51
N VAL A 164 0.38 2.74 18.31
CA VAL A 164 1.02 4.02 18.03
C VAL A 164 -0.05 5.04 17.68
N VAL A 165 0.19 6.29 18.07
CA VAL A 165 -0.74 7.40 17.84
C VAL A 165 0.02 8.50 17.10
N LYS A 166 -0.56 8.98 16.02
CA LYS A 166 -0.12 10.19 15.31
C LYS A 166 -1.26 11.18 15.27
N GLU A 167 -0.98 12.40 15.67
CA GLU A 167 -1.96 13.49 15.64
C GLU A 167 -1.32 14.78 15.14
N ASP A 168 -2.14 15.61 14.53
CA ASP A 168 -1.76 16.91 14.02
C ASP A 168 -2.60 17.98 14.70
N SER A 169 -1.97 18.67 15.66
CA SER A 169 -2.61 19.73 16.46
C SER A 169 -3.05 20.92 15.61
N THR A 170 -2.36 21.18 14.49
CA THR A 170 -2.72 22.24 13.56
C THR A 170 -4.00 21.91 12.81
N LEU A 171 -4.16 20.65 12.39
CA LEU A 171 -5.41 20.18 11.80
C LEU A 171 -6.55 20.14 12.82
N GLN A 172 -6.27 19.75 14.08
CA GLN A 172 -7.27 19.76 15.15
C GLN A 172 -7.79 21.17 15.42
N THR A 173 -6.88 22.15 15.44
CA THR A 173 -7.25 23.57 15.58
C THR A 173 -8.06 24.07 14.38
N TYR A 174 -7.66 23.69 13.16
CA TYR A 174 -8.37 24.05 11.94
C TYR A 174 -9.79 23.44 11.89
N ASP A 175 -9.92 22.17 12.28
CA ASP A 175 -11.20 21.45 12.28
C ASP A 175 -12.10 21.81 13.48
N GLY A 176 -11.55 22.48 14.50
CA GLY A 176 -12.23 22.79 15.77
C GLY A 176 -12.60 21.56 16.60
N ARG A 177 -12.13 20.37 16.23
CA ARG A 177 -12.42 19.09 16.92
C ARG A 177 -11.37 18.03 16.63
N VAL A 178 -11.25 17.04 17.52
CA VAL A 178 -10.43 15.85 17.29
C VAL A 178 -11.27 14.78 16.57
N VAL A 179 -10.80 14.36 15.38
CA VAL A 179 -11.40 13.28 14.60
C VAL A 179 -10.42 12.13 14.55
N THR A 180 -10.72 11.05 15.27
CA THR A 180 -9.84 9.88 15.39
C THR A 180 -10.25 8.79 14.40
N LYS A 181 -9.26 8.20 13.73
CA LYS A 181 -9.42 6.99 12.91
C LYS A 181 -8.44 5.93 13.37
N THR A 182 -8.92 4.69 13.51
CA THR A 182 -8.07 3.55 13.87
C THR A 182 -7.78 2.72 12.63
N LEU A 183 -6.51 2.37 12.45
CA LEU A 183 -6.05 1.42 11.44
C LEU A 183 -5.75 0.08 12.15
N ASP A 184 -6.28 -0.98 11.60
CA ASP A 184 -5.98 -2.35 12.02
C ASP A 184 -5.24 -3.04 10.87
N ILE A 185 -3.91 -3.03 10.95
CA ILE A 185 -3.03 -3.66 9.96
C ILE A 185 -2.38 -4.87 10.60
N LYS A 186 -2.75 -6.04 10.13
CA LYS A 186 -2.16 -7.29 10.60
C LYS A 186 -0.72 -7.45 10.09
N GLY A 187 0.10 -8.20 10.81
CA GLY A 187 1.46 -8.52 10.38
C GLY A 187 2.50 -7.45 10.68
N ILE A 188 2.18 -6.43 11.46
CA ILE A 188 3.15 -5.45 11.96
C ILE A 188 3.55 -5.84 13.38
N ASN A 189 4.87 -5.94 13.63
CA ASN A 189 5.42 -6.25 14.95
C ASN A 189 6.49 -5.25 15.42
N ASN A 190 6.59 -4.09 14.78
CA ASN A 190 7.61 -3.08 15.04
C ASN A 190 6.98 -1.69 15.17
N ALA A 191 7.24 -1.01 16.27
CA ALA A 191 6.72 0.33 16.54
C ALA A 191 7.19 1.38 15.51
N THR A 192 8.42 1.30 15.02
CA THR A 192 8.95 2.22 14.01
C THR A 192 8.21 2.06 12.69
N HIS A 193 7.96 0.83 12.27
CA HIS A 193 7.16 0.53 11.08
C HIS A 193 5.72 1.02 11.24
N ALA A 194 5.08 0.70 12.38
CA ALA A 194 3.73 1.16 12.71
C ALA A 194 3.63 2.70 12.69
N ASN A 195 4.62 3.40 13.27
CA ASN A 195 4.68 4.86 13.27
C ASN A 195 4.74 5.45 11.86
N LYS A 196 5.58 4.90 10.98
CA LYS A 196 5.67 5.34 9.57
C LYS A 196 4.34 5.19 8.85
N LEU A 197 3.71 4.01 8.93
CA LEU A 197 2.42 3.79 8.25
C LEU A 197 1.32 4.68 8.80
N CYS A 198 1.29 4.89 10.13
CA CYS A 198 0.32 5.76 10.79
C CYS A 198 0.47 7.22 10.32
N GLU A 199 1.70 7.71 10.21
CA GLU A 199 2.02 9.07 9.73
C GLU A 199 1.63 9.25 8.27
N ILE A 200 2.02 8.32 7.41
CA ILE A 200 1.67 8.35 5.99
C ILE A 200 0.16 8.31 5.80
N ALA A 201 -0.55 7.48 6.57
CA ALA A 201 -2.00 7.40 6.50
C ALA A 201 -2.67 8.72 6.90
N LEU A 202 -2.19 9.38 7.96
CA LEU A 202 -2.68 10.69 8.36
C LEU A 202 -2.46 11.73 7.26
N ASN A 203 -1.24 11.79 6.73
CA ASN A 203 -0.85 12.74 5.69
C ASN A 203 -1.69 12.56 4.42
N SER A 204 -1.84 11.33 3.96
CA SER A 204 -2.56 11.02 2.72
C SER A 204 -4.06 11.34 2.75
N LEU A 205 -4.62 11.63 3.92
CA LEU A 205 -6.03 12.01 4.07
C LEU A 205 -6.25 13.52 4.11
N ARG A 206 -5.22 14.30 4.47
CA ARG A 206 -5.41 15.69 4.87
C ARG A 206 -4.55 16.69 4.15
N TYR A 207 -3.60 16.25 3.38
CA TYR A 207 -2.67 17.14 2.70
C TYR A 207 -2.65 16.88 1.21
N SER A 208 -2.55 17.96 0.44
CA SER A 208 -2.17 17.98 -0.95
C SER A 208 -0.97 18.92 -1.13
N GLU A 209 -0.46 19.03 -2.32
CA GLU A 209 0.63 19.96 -2.64
C GLU A 209 0.10 21.14 -3.45
N ASP A 210 0.62 22.34 -3.20
CA ASP A 210 0.34 23.52 -4.03
C ASP A 210 1.17 23.50 -5.33
N ALA A 211 1.00 24.52 -6.16
CA ALA A 211 1.72 24.63 -7.42
C ALA A 211 3.26 24.76 -7.26
N SER A 212 3.73 25.08 -6.07
CA SER A 212 5.16 25.19 -5.73
C SER A 212 5.71 23.93 -5.06
N GLY A 213 4.88 22.88 -4.91
CA GLY A 213 5.24 21.64 -4.20
C GLY A 213 5.17 21.76 -2.68
N ASN A 214 4.60 22.85 -2.14
CA ASN A 214 4.45 22.99 -0.71
C ASN A 214 3.21 22.23 -0.24
N ARG A 215 3.34 21.61 0.91
CA ARG A 215 2.27 20.88 1.55
C ARG A 215 1.18 21.82 2.08
N VAL A 216 -0.03 21.65 1.59
CA VAL A 216 -1.20 22.45 2.00
C VAL A 216 -2.25 21.57 2.67
N LYS A 217 -2.99 22.16 3.62
CA LYS A 217 -4.09 21.49 4.32
C LYS A 217 -5.33 21.44 3.42
N GLN A 218 -5.38 20.44 2.59
CA GLN A 218 -6.50 20.22 1.67
C GLN A 218 -6.72 18.71 1.52
N THR A 219 -7.97 18.28 1.56
CA THR A 219 -8.31 16.89 1.28
C THR A 219 -7.93 16.56 -0.17
N PRO A 220 -7.12 15.52 -0.40
CA PRO A 220 -6.70 15.16 -1.74
C PRO A 220 -7.88 14.84 -2.66
N LEU A 221 -7.77 15.26 -3.91
CA LEU A 221 -8.73 14.96 -4.96
C LEU A 221 -8.60 13.49 -5.38
N ALA A 222 -9.74 12.84 -5.58
CA ALA A 222 -9.83 11.63 -6.36
C ALA A 222 -10.41 11.99 -7.73
N ILE A 223 -9.82 11.44 -8.79
CA ILE A 223 -10.24 11.65 -10.17
C ILE A 223 -10.49 10.32 -10.87
N SER A 224 -11.41 10.34 -11.81
CA SER A 224 -11.53 9.28 -12.81
C SER A 224 -11.78 9.90 -14.18
N PHE A 225 -11.17 9.34 -15.21
CA PHE A 225 -11.30 9.80 -16.59
C PHE A 225 -11.01 8.68 -17.57
N ALA A 226 -11.49 8.86 -18.80
CA ALA A 226 -11.19 8.00 -19.91
C ALA A 226 -10.06 8.59 -20.76
N THR A 227 -9.17 7.75 -21.23
CA THR A 227 -8.09 8.12 -22.14
C THR A 227 -7.95 7.12 -23.28
N SER A 228 -7.20 7.47 -24.31
CA SER A 228 -6.99 6.62 -25.48
C SER A 228 -5.88 5.60 -25.25
N VAL A 229 -5.77 4.64 -26.16
CA VAL A 229 -4.71 3.62 -26.20
C VAL A 229 -3.28 4.21 -26.23
N LYS A 230 -3.11 5.48 -26.61
CA LYS A 230 -1.83 6.19 -26.50
C LYS A 230 -1.22 6.10 -25.09
N ASN A 231 -2.08 6.10 -24.07
CA ASN A 231 -1.69 6.07 -22.67
C ASN A 231 -1.79 4.66 -22.05
N ALA A 232 -1.73 3.61 -22.89
CA ALA A 232 -1.81 2.20 -22.44
C ALA A 232 -0.59 1.75 -21.60
N HIS A 233 0.50 2.50 -21.66
CA HIS A 233 1.70 2.26 -20.86
C HIS A 233 1.55 2.62 -19.38
N LEU A 234 0.49 3.36 -19.02
CA LEU A 234 0.23 3.77 -17.64
C LEU A 234 -0.32 2.60 -16.82
N GLU A 235 0.31 2.35 -15.70
CA GLU A 235 0.00 1.23 -14.82
C GLU A 235 -0.45 1.69 -13.43
N VAL A 236 -1.08 0.77 -12.71
CA VAL A 236 -1.40 0.97 -11.29
C VAL A 236 -0.11 1.23 -10.51
N GLY A 237 -0.14 2.28 -9.68
CA GLY A 237 1.00 2.72 -8.89
C GLY A 237 1.90 3.75 -9.57
N ASP A 238 1.66 4.11 -10.83
CA ASP A 238 2.37 5.21 -11.48
C ASP A 238 1.85 6.56 -11.00
N VAL A 239 2.75 7.54 -10.96
CA VAL A 239 2.41 8.94 -10.71
C VAL A 239 2.37 9.66 -12.04
N ILE A 240 1.24 10.29 -12.32
CA ILE A 240 1.03 11.13 -13.51
C ILE A 240 0.87 12.59 -13.10
N SER A 241 1.27 13.50 -13.97
CA SER A 241 0.96 14.92 -13.88
C SER A 241 -0.23 15.21 -14.79
N LEU A 242 -1.28 15.87 -14.30
CA LEU A 242 -2.44 16.24 -15.10
C LEU A 242 -2.58 17.75 -15.15
N ASN A 243 -2.52 18.28 -16.37
CA ASN A 243 -2.80 19.68 -16.70
C ASN A 243 -4.15 19.76 -17.46
N HIS A 244 -5.22 20.01 -16.74
CA HIS A 244 -6.57 20.05 -17.32
C HIS A 244 -7.28 21.34 -16.96
N THR A 245 -8.07 21.88 -17.89
CA THR A 245 -8.76 23.18 -17.74
C THR A 245 -9.74 23.26 -16.57
N LEU A 246 -10.24 22.11 -16.09
CA LEU A 246 -11.11 22.03 -14.92
C LEU A 246 -10.33 22.01 -13.59
N LEU A 247 -9.01 21.85 -13.63
CA LEU A 247 -8.15 21.94 -12.46
C LEU A 247 -7.63 23.39 -12.30
N ASP A 248 -7.52 23.83 -11.06
CA ASP A 248 -6.99 25.16 -10.72
C ASP A 248 -5.49 25.30 -11.02
N ARG A 249 -4.80 24.17 -11.13
CA ARG A 249 -3.36 24.06 -11.40
C ARG A 249 -3.01 22.67 -11.93
N VAL A 250 -1.79 22.49 -12.40
CA VAL A 250 -1.21 21.17 -12.67
C VAL A 250 -1.11 20.42 -11.35
N ARG A 251 -1.61 19.18 -11.31
CA ARG A 251 -1.59 18.32 -10.13
C ARG A 251 -1.01 16.95 -10.45
N GLN A 252 -0.38 16.34 -9.46
CA GLN A 252 0.12 14.99 -9.57
C GLN A 252 -0.88 13.99 -8.97
N PHE A 253 -1.05 12.87 -9.65
CA PHE A 253 -2.00 11.83 -9.25
C PHE A 253 -1.35 10.45 -9.28
N LEU A 254 -1.58 9.68 -8.24
CA LEU A 254 -1.20 8.29 -8.15
C LEU A 254 -2.32 7.41 -8.71
N ILE A 255 -2.02 6.62 -9.73
CA ILE A 255 -2.98 5.72 -10.36
C ILE A 255 -3.33 4.59 -9.38
N LEU A 256 -4.62 4.44 -9.11
CA LEU A 256 -5.15 3.40 -8.22
C LEU A 256 -5.71 2.20 -8.99
N ALA A 257 -6.31 2.46 -10.15
CA ALA A 257 -6.86 1.42 -11.00
C ALA A 257 -6.84 1.87 -12.46
N THR A 258 -6.64 0.90 -13.36
CA THR A 258 -6.78 1.03 -14.80
C THR A 258 -7.69 -0.08 -15.30
N ALA A 259 -8.59 0.22 -16.23
CA ALA A 259 -9.43 -0.77 -16.90
C ALA A 259 -9.53 -0.40 -18.38
N THR A 260 -9.29 -1.37 -19.26
CA THR A 260 -9.40 -1.18 -20.70
C THR A 260 -10.68 -1.87 -21.17
N ASP A 261 -11.49 -1.17 -21.94
CA ASP A 261 -12.67 -1.73 -22.56
C ASP A 261 -12.35 -2.36 -23.95
N GLN A 262 -13.35 -3.00 -24.54
CA GLN A 262 -13.19 -3.65 -25.85
C GLN A 262 -12.94 -2.68 -27.01
N SER A 263 -13.23 -1.39 -26.83
CA SER A 263 -12.98 -0.34 -27.82
C SER A 263 -11.58 0.27 -27.73
N GLY A 264 -10.77 -0.18 -26.76
CA GLY A 264 -9.43 0.35 -26.50
C GLY A 264 -9.44 1.64 -25.67
N VAL A 265 -10.57 2.01 -25.10
CA VAL A 265 -10.66 3.13 -24.15
C VAL A 265 -10.17 2.66 -22.79
N ILE A 266 -9.29 3.46 -22.18
CA ILE A 266 -8.70 3.16 -20.89
C ILE A 266 -9.34 4.06 -19.85
N GLN A 267 -9.99 3.45 -18.86
CA GLN A 267 -10.50 4.15 -17.68
C GLN A 267 -9.41 4.19 -16.63
N ILE A 268 -9.07 5.39 -16.16
CA ILE A 268 -8.07 5.61 -15.11
C ILE A 268 -8.80 6.16 -13.89
N SER A 269 -8.55 5.54 -12.74
CA SER A 269 -8.93 6.10 -11.43
C SER A 269 -7.66 6.41 -10.66
N ALA A 270 -7.55 7.64 -10.18
CA ALA A 270 -6.34 8.10 -9.52
C ALA A 270 -6.69 9.01 -8.33
N ARG A 271 -5.76 9.14 -7.41
CA ARG A 271 -5.86 10.04 -6.26
C ARG A 271 -4.69 11.00 -6.27
N GLU A 272 -4.93 12.24 -5.89
CA GLU A 272 -3.89 13.26 -5.76
C GLU A 272 -2.73 12.70 -4.91
N TYR A 273 -1.53 12.80 -5.48
CA TYR A 273 -0.30 12.34 -4.85
C TYR A 273 0.18 13.42 -3.89
N CYS A 274 0.47 13.03 -2.66
CA CYS A 274 1.05 13.88 -1.64
C CYS A 274 2.07 13.06 -0.86
N GLU A 275 3.26 13.62 -0.70
CA GLU A 275 4.37 13.01 0.05
C GLU A 275 4.23 13.13 1.57
#